data_32235f829cc1c683374132170717e91c
#
_entry.id   32235f829cc1c683374132170717e91c
#
_cell.length_a   1.000
_cell.length_b   1.000
_cell.length_c   1.000
_cell.angle_alpha   90.00
_cell.angle_beta   90.00
_cell.angle_gamma   90.00
#
_symmetry.space_group_name_H-M   'P 1'
#
loop_
_entity.id
_entity.type
_entity.pdbx_description
1 polymer ?
#
loop_
_entity_poly.entity_id
_entity_poly.type
_entity_poly.pdbx_seq_one_letter_code
_entity_poly.pdbx_strand_id
1 'polypeptide(L)'
;MKEILNDIREKTEGMSRQDKVSYILTYYWYHMLIIFSVLALIVIFIVHYATYKKPEFTCVMVNQQIDTQRDNQMTDEFAKFSKIDPKRVEINSNYNFSYGDLKLEDVNESSNEKFFLQWRNNELDTVIMTESFYEYCKEVGGEFRDLDAWGIDTGTYEKYQDHGKTTGIILGTDRMTEKVTGTGERLLLVFPSNGKHEKASKLYLKYIIGGNADEKINNR
;
A
#
# COMPACT_ATOMS: atom_id res chain seq x y z
N MET A 1 21.97 -23.29 27.72
CA MET A 1 20.69 -23.52 28.43
C MET A 1 20.78 -24.66 29.45
N LYS A 2 21.29 -25.86 29.10
CA LYS A 2 21.46 -26.95 30.07
C LYS A 2 22.36 -26.59 31.25
N GLU A 3 23.45 -25.87 31.03
CA GLU A 3 24.37 -25.43 32.07
C GLU A 3 23.71 -24.49 33.09
N ILE A 4 22.92 -23.52 32.61
CA ILE A 4 22.17 -22.58 33.45
C ILE A 4 21.14 -23.32 34.31
N LEU A 5 20.43 -24.30 33.73
CA LEU A 5 19.46 -25.10 34.46
C LEU A 5 20.12 -25.98 35.54
N ASN A 6 21.30 -26.53 35.26
CA ASN A 6 22.08 -27.30 36.22
C ASN A 6 22.59 -26.40 37.36
N ASP A 7 23.13 -25.23 37.04
CA ASP A 7 23.59 -24.24 38.00
C ASP A 7 22.46 -23.77 38.94
N ILE A 8 21.28 -23.49 38.37
CA ILE A 8 20.09 -23.14 39.15
C ILE A 8 19.71 -24.28 40.11
N ARG A 9 19.71 -25.52 39.61
CA ARG A 9 19.33 -26.69 40.38
C ARG A 9 20.29 -26.91 41.57
N GLU A 10 21.60 -26.85 41.30
CA GLU A 10 22.64 -27.03 42.29
C GLU A 10 22.58 -25.91 43.40
N LYS A 11 22.46 -24.64 42.99
CA LYS A 11 22.43 -23.51 43.87
C LYS A 11 21.13 -23.36 44.66
N THR A 12 20.05 -23.95 44.22
CA THR A 12 18.75 -23.91 44.91
C THR A 12 18.42 -25.20 45.66
N GLU A 13 19.35 -26.17 45.72
CA GLU A 13 19.14 -27.41 46.46
C GLU A 13 18.96 -27.12 47.96
N GLY A 14 17.89 -27.68 48.58
CA GLY A 14 17.57 -27.44 49.96
C GLY A 14 16.81 -26.16 50.33
N MET A 15 16.60 -25.23 49.38
CA MET A 15 15.84 -24.01 49.59
C MET A 15 14.32 -24.24 49.58
N SER A 16 13.58 -23.42 50.37
CA SER A 16 12.13 -23.38 50.28
C SER A 16 11.66 -22.92 48.88
N ARG A 17 10.40 -23.19 48.53
CA ARG A 17 9.84 -22.74 47.23
C ARG A 17 9.91 -21.22 47.06
N GLN A 18 9.67 -20.46 48.14
CA GLN A 18 9.70 -19.00 48.10
C GLN A 18 11.12 -18.49 47.91
N ASP A 19 12.09 -19.06 48.61
CA ASP A 19 13.51 -18.68 48.47
C ASP A 19 14.07 -19.02 47.11
N LYS A 20 13.68 -20.16 46.53
CA LYS A 20 14.05 -20.53 45.14
C LYS A 20 13.57 -19.51 44.13
N VAL A 21 12.29 -19.12 44.20
CA VAL A 21 11.72 -18.10 43.30
C VAL A 21 12.42 -16.77 43.44
N SER A 22 12.63 -16.34 44.71
CA SER A 22 13.35 -15.09 44.99
C SER A 22 14.79 -15.12 44.47
N TYR A 23 15.50 -16.22 44.64
CA TYR A 23 16.85 -16.41 44.13
C TYR A 23 16.91 -16.33 42.61
N ILE A 24 16.00 -17.04 41.92
CA ILE A 24 15.93 -17.06 40.44
C ILE A 24 15.61 -15.64 39.94
N LEU A 25 14.64 -14.97 40.50
CA LEU A 25 14.26 -13.63 40.11
C LEU A 25 15.40 -12.62 40.35
N THR A 26 16.21 -12.79 41.37
CA THR A 26 17.30 -11.87 41.69
C THR A 26 18.54 -12.08 40.82
N TYR A 27 18.93 -13.32 40.58
CA TYR A 27 20.19 -13.63 39.90
C TYR A 27 20.04 -13.96 38.40
N TYR A 28 18.84 -14.40 37.95
CA TYR A 28 18.62 -14.83 36.55
C TYR A 28 17.56 -13.99 35.83
N TRP A 29 17.18 -12.83 36.39
CA TRP A 29 16.14 -11.98 35.79
C TRP A 29 16.44 -11.58 34.34
N TYR A 30 17.70 -11.31 34.02
CA TYR A 30 18.11 -10.93 32.66
C TYR A 30 17.97 -12.08 31.66
N HIS A 31 18.27 -13.32 32.11
CA HIS A 31 18.02 -14.51 31.25
C HIS A 31 16.52 -14.70 31.03
N MET A 32 15.71 -14.50 32.05
CA MET A 32 14.25 -14.57 31.94
C MET A 32 13.72 -13.49 30.99
N LEU A 33 14.28 -12.30 31.07
CA LEU A 33 13.92 -11.17 30.18
C LEU A 33 14.29 -11.51 28.72
N ILE A 34 15.45 -12.08 28.46
CA ILE A 34 15.84 -12.52 27.12
C ILE A 34 14.88 -13.60 26.59
N ILE A 35 14.57 -14.62 27.40
CA ILE A 35 13.65 -15.69 26.98
C ILE A 35 12.26 -15.10 26.70
N PHE A 36 11.76 -14.23 27.58
CA PHE A 36 10.47 -13.58 27.40
C PHE A 36 10.44 -12.72 26.12
N SER A 37 11.52 -11.96 25.85
CA SER A 37 11.64 -11.14 24.64
C SER A 37 11.62 -12.01 23.39
N VAL A 38 12.34 -13.12 23.38
CA VAL A 38 12.32 -14.06 22.24
C VAL A 38 10.94 -14.66 22.04
N LEU A 39 10.26 -15.08 23.11
CA LEU A 39 8.90 -15.59 23.02
C LEU A 39 7.92 -14.53 22.51
N ALA A 40 8.02 -13.29 22.99
CA ALA A 40 7.21 -12.17 22.51
C ALA A 40 7.41 -11.92 21.02
N LEU A 41 8.67 -11.93 20.54
CA LEU A 41 8.96 -11.80 19.11
C LEU A 41 8.36 -12.94 18.29
N ILE A 42 8.44 -14.17 18.77
CA ILE A 42 7.84 -15.33 18.08
C ILE A 42 6.32 -15.15 17.99
N VAL A 43 5.67 -14.75 19.08
CA VAL A 43 4.22 -14.50 19.08
C VAL A 43 3.83 -13.39 18.12
N ILE A 44 4.56 -12.27 18.14
CA ILE A 44 4.35 -11.15 17.21
C ILE A 44 4.48 -11.64 15.76
N PHE A 45 5.51 -12.43 15.47
CA PHE A 45 5.75 -12.98 14.14
C PHE A 45 4.61 -13.91 13.69
N ILE A 46 4.16 -14.81 14.57
CA ILE A 46 3.04 -15.71 14.28
C ILE A 46 1.75 -14.92 14.03
N VAL A 47 1.43 -13.96 14.90
CA VAL A 47 0.24 -13.12 14.75
C VAL A 47 0.31 -12.32 13.46
N HIS A 48 1.45 -11.70 13.18
CA HIS A 48 1.65 -10.94 11.94
C HIS A 48 1.44 -11.82 10.70
N TYR A 49 2.06 -13.01 10.68
CA TYR A 49 1.95 -13.91 9.53
C TYR A 49 0.53 -14.50 9.37
N ALA A 50 -0.16 -14.78 10.48
CA ALA A 50 -1.52 -15.30 10.48
C ALA A 50 -2.57 -14.24 10.08
N THR A 51 -2.29 -12.95 10.34
CA THR A 51 -3.21 -11.85 10.04
C THR A 51 -2.90 -11.14 8.73
N TYR A 52 -1.70 -11.29 8.19
CA TYR A 52 -1.30 -10.68 6.92
C TYR A 52 -2.09 -11.29 5.76
N LYS A 53 -2.83 -10.44 5.07
CA LYS A 53 -3.53 -10.82 3.84
C LYS A 53 -2.85 -10.14 2.67
N LYS A 54 -2.40 -10.93 1.70
CA LYS A 54 -1.82 -10.39 0.48
C LYS A 54 -2.85 -9.54 -0.26
N PRO A 55 -2.51 -8.31 -0.69
CA PRO A 55 -3.41 -7.48 -1.48
C PRO A 55 -3.89 -8.20 -2.74
N GLU A 56 -5.15 -8.02 -3.06
CA GLU A 56 -5.79 -8.38 -4.34
C GLU A 56 -5.94 -7.16 -5.24
N PHE A 57 -5.68 -5.98 -4.70
CA PHE A 57 -5.66 -4.74 -5.46
C PHE A 57 -4.80 -3.71 -4.75
N THR A 58 -3.91 -3.08 -5.50
CA THR A 58 -3.04 -2.01 -5.02
C THR A 58 -3.12 -0.81 -5.94
N CYS A 59 -3.54 0.32 -5.40
CA CYS A 59 -3.55 1.63 -6.05
C CYS A 59 -2.63 2.59 -5.30
N VAL A 60 -1.73 3.23 -6.04
CA VAL A 60 -0.82 4.24 -5.50
C VAL A 60 -1.14 5.59 -6.11
N MET A 61 -1.20 6.61 -5.27
CA MET A 61 -1.33 8.01 -5.70
C MET A 61 0.01 8.71 -5.51
N VAL A 62 0.61 9.14 -6.62
CA VAL A 62 1.95 9.75 -6.63
C VAL A 62 1.84 11.26 -6.64
N ASN A 63 2.62 11.90 -5.76
CA ASN A 63 2.70 13.37 -5.63
C ASN A 63 1.34 14.02 -5.37
N GLN A 64 0.48 13.30 -4.64
CA GLN A 64 -0.80 13.81 -4.18
C GLN A 64 -0.71 14.21 -2.71
N GLN A 65 -1.62 15.07 -2.27
CA GLN A 65 -1.71 15.36 -0.85
C GLN A 65 -1.93 14.04 -0.08
N ILE A 66 -1.05 13.77 0.89
CA ILE A 66 -1.16 12.60 1.77
C ILE A 66 -2.40 12.77 2.64
N ASP A 67 -3.36 11.86 2.51
CA ASP A 67 -4.61 11.86 3.26
C ASP A 67 -5.06 10.44 3.57
N THR A 68 -4.65 9.94 4.72
CA THR A 68 -4.98 8.58 5.15
C THR A 68 -6.49 8.35 5.34
N GLN A 69 -7.25 9.40 5.70
CA GLN A 69 -8.70 9.28 5.88
C GLN A 69 -9.39 9.07 4.53
N ARG A 70 -9.00 9.85 3.52
CA ARG A 70 -9.47 9.68 2.13
C ARG A 70 -9.07 8.30 1.59
N ASP A 71 -7.82 7.89 1.79
CA ASP A 71 -7.31 6.61 1.30
C ASP A 71 -8.09 5.43 1.91
N ASN A 72 -8.39 5.47 3.21
CA ASN A 72 -9.22 4.48 3.88
C ASN A 72 -10.68 4.50 3.38
N GLN A 73 -11.27 5.68 3.18
CA GLN A 73 -12.62 5.80 2.63
C GLN A 73 -12.71 5.19 1.23
N MET A 74 -11.76 5.51 0.35
CA MET A 74 -11.69 4.94 -1.00
C MET A 74 -11.49 3.43 -0.96
N THR A 75 -10.66 2.92 -0.04
CA THR A 75 -10.47 1.49 0.19
C THR A 75 -11.77 0.80 0.53
N ASP A 76 -12.53 1.34 1.49
CA ASP A 76 -13.80 0.76 1.93
C ASP A 76 -14.88 0.83 0.84
N GLU A 77 -14.97 1.95 0.12
CA GLU A 77 -15.92 2.14 -0.97
C GLU A 77 -15.63 1.18 -2.12
N PHE A 78 -14.36 1.10 -2.55
CA PHE A 78 -13.97 0.18 -3.61
C PHE A 78 -14.10 -1.29 -3.20
N ALA A 79 -13.77 -1.65 -1.96
CA ALA A 79 -13.97 -2.98 -1.44
C ALA A 79 -15.45 -3.42 -1.49
N LYS A 80 -16.37 -2.52 -1.13
CA LYS A 80 -17.81 -2.76 -1.25
C LYS A 80 -18.25 -2.93 -2.70
N PHE A 81 -17.77 -2.06 -3.59
CA PHE A 81 -18.08 -2.12 -5.02
C PHE A 81 -17.57 -3.41 -5.67
N SER A 82 -16.32 -3.77 -5.42
CA SER A 82 -15.65 -4.92 -6.03
C SER A 82 -15.98 -6.26 -5.35
N LYS A 83 -16.54 -6.22 -4.13
CA LYS A 83 -16.74 -7.38 -3.23
C LYS A 83 -15.43 -8.07 -2.84
N ILE A 84 -14.33 -7.32 -2.81
CA ILE A 84 -13.04 -7.76 -2.27
C ILE A 84 -13.03 -7.44 -0.77
N ASP A 85 -12.37 -8.29 0.04
CA ASP A 85 -12.15 -8.01 1.47
C ASP A 85 -11.36 -6.69 1.61
N PRO A 86 -11.82 -5.69 2.40
CA PRO A 86 -11.10 -4.44 2.58
C PRO A 86 -9.64 -4.60 3.00
N LYS A 87 -9.33 -5.66 3.76
CA LYS A 87 -7.95 -5.99 4.17
C LYS A 87 -7.06 -6.46 3.00
N ARG A 88 -7.62 -6.64 1.83
CA ARG A 88 -6.93 -7.04 0.59
C ARG A 88 -6.96 -5.96 -0.49
N VAL A 89 -7.42 -4.77 -0.14
CA VAL A 89 -7.37 -3.56 -0.97
C VAL A 89 -6.40 -2.59 -0.32
N GLU A 90 -5.39 -2.14 -1.05
CA GLU A 90 -4.44 -1.11 -0.63
C GLU A 90 -4.59 0.10 -1.55
N ILE A 91 -5.05 1.24 -1.00
CA ILE A 91 -5.04 2.54 -1.67
C ILE A 91 -4.21 3.48 -0.81
N ASN A 92 -3.16 4.09 -1.38
CA ASN A 92 -2.17 4.81 -0.60
C ASN A 92 -1.64 6.03 -1.35
N SER A 93 -1.72 7.20 -0.73
CA SER A 93 -1.20 8.47 -1.26
C SER A 93 0.17 8.87 -0.72
N ASN A 94 0.80 8.06 0.14
CA ASN A 94 2.10 8.40 0.73
C ASN A 94 3.28 8.04 -0.19
N TYR A 95 3.27 8.62 -1.40
CA TYR A 95 4.30 8.42 -2.42
C TYR A 95 4.69 9.76 -3.03
N ASN A 96 5.69 10.43 -2.44
CA ASN A 96 6.20 11.70 -2.89
C ASN A 96 7.58 11.55 -3.54
N PHE A 97 7.65 11.83 -4.84
CA PHE A 97 8.84 11.69 -5.66
C PHE A 97 9.38 13.06 -6.08
N SER A 98 10.70 13.22 -6.00
CA SER A 98 11.41 14.22 -6.77
C SER A 98 11.98 13.56 -8.04
N TYR A 99 11.71 14.13 -9.21
CA TYR A 99 12.20 13.64 -10.50
C TYR A 99 12.38 14.80 -11.48
N GLY A 100 13.30 14.69 -12.41
CA GLY A 100 13.63 15.76 -13.32
C GLY A 100 13.94 17.07 -12.56
N ASP A 101 13.26 18.14 -12.93
CA ASP A 101 13.37 19.45 -12.29
C ASP A 101 12.46 19.61 -11.06
N LEU A 102 11.50 18.70 -10.85
CA LEU A 102 10.61 18.72 -9.69
C LEU A 102 11.36 18.30 -8.44
N LYS A 103 11.48 19.22 -7.48
CA LYS A 103 12.07 18.97 -6.16
C LYS A 103 11.01 19.18 -5.10
N LEU A 104 10.70 18.12 -4.37
CA LEU A 104 9.81 18.16 -3.22
C LEU A 104 10.62 18.16 -1.93
N GLU A 105 10.15 18.90 -0.91
CA GLU A 105 10.79 18.96 0.41
C GLU A 105 10.53 17.66 1.20
N ASP A 106 9.32 17.09 1.07
CA ASP A 106 8.87 15.92 1.82
C ASP A 106 8.92 14.64 0.95
N VAL A 107 10.12 14.27 0.50
CA VAL A 107 10.34 13.02 -0.25
C VAL A 107 10.40 11.83 0.73
N ASN A 108 9.60 10.81 0.47
CA ASN A 108 9.67 9.56 1.21
C ASN A 108 10.46 8.52 0.39
N GLU A 109 11.78 8.45 0.62
CA GLU A 109 12.67 7.54 -0.11
C GLU A 109 12.24 6.07 0.00
N SER A 110 11.81 5.63 1.19
CA SER A 110 11.36 4.25 1.39
C SER A 110 10.07 3.92 0.61
N SER A 111 9.17 4.89 0.46
CA SER A 111 7.97 4.73 -0.39
C SER A 111 8.36 4.69 -1.88
N ASN A 112 9.38 5.46 -2.27
CA ASN A 112 9.87 5.47 -3.65
C ASN A 112 10.50 4.12 -4.02
N GLU A 113 11.32 3.56 -3.16
CA GLU A 113 11.88 2.22 -3.34
C GLU A 113 10.76 1.16 -3.38
N LYS A 114 9.79 1.26 -2.47
CA LYS A 114 8.63 0.37 -2.42
C LYS A 114 7.82 0.41 -3.72
N PHE A 115 7.60 1.61 -4.31
CA PHE A 115 6.88 1.78 -5.57
C PHE A 115 7.51 0.97 -6.71
N PHE A 116 8.80 1.18 -6.97
CA PHE A 116 9.50 0.48 -8.04
C PHE A 116 9.64 -1.03 -7.77
N LEU A 117 9.76 -1.42 -6.50
CA LEU A 117 9.78 -2.82 -6.11
C LEU A 117 8.42 -3.49 -6.37
N GLN A 118 7.31 -2.85 -5.98
CA GLN A 118 5.95 -3.33 -6.25
C GLN A 118 5.69 -3.42 -7.76
N TRP A 119 6.14 -2.41 -8.54
CA TRP A 119 6.02 -2.46 -9.99
C TRP A 119 6.77 -3.65 -10.57
N ARG A 120 8.04 -3.82 -10.22
CA ARG A 120 8.87 -4.94 -10.70
C ARG A 120 8.30 -6.31 -10.30
N ASN A 121 7.71 -6.40 -9.12
CA ASN A 121 7.11 -7.65 -8.61
C ASN A 121 5.68 -7.89 -9.15
N ASN A 122 5.17 -7.01 -10.03
CA ASN A 122 3.80 -7.06 -10.54
C ASN A 122 2.74 -6.94 -9.44
N GLU A 123 3.01 -6.19 -8.40
CA GLU A 123 2.13 -5.99 -7.23
C GLU A 123 1.42 -4.64 -7.27
N LEU A 124 1.70 -3.83 -8.28
CA LEU A 124 1.07 -2.54 -8.51
C LEU A 124 0.04 -2.68 -9.63
N ASP A 125 -1.23 -2.43 -9.31
CA ASP A 125 -2.34 -2.65 -10.24
C ASP A 125 -2.81 -1.36 -10.90
N THR A 126 -2.72 -0.24 -10.19
CA THR A 126 -3.21 1.06 -10.64
C THR A 126 -2.35 2.17 -10.05
N VAL A 127 -2.12 3.21 -10.83
CA VAL A 127 -1.42 4.42 -10.37
C VAL A 127 -2.20 5.66 -10.78
N ILE A 128 -2.33 6.58 -9.84
CA ILE A 128 -2.79 7.94 -10.09
C ILE A 128 -1.55 8.83 -10.02
N MET A 129 -1.24 9.52 -11.12
CA MET A 129 -0.02 10.30 -11.25
C MET A 129 -0.19 11.49 -12.19
N THR A 130 0.71 12.46 -12.11
CA THR A 130 0.79 13.55 -13.08
C THR A 130 1.34 13.05 -14.43
N GLU A 131 1.06 13.81 -15.48
CA GLU A 131 1.56 13.49 -16.83
C GLU A 131 3.10 13.47 -16.87
N SER A 132 3.76 14.40 -16.21
CA SER A 132 5.24 14.44 -16.15
C SER A 132 5.82 13.20 -15.42
N PHE A 133 5.16 12.70 -14.38
CA PHE A 133 5.58 11.45 -13.73
C PHE A 133 5.32 10.22 -14.61
N TYR A 134 4.27 10.24 -15.41
CA TYR A 134 4.02 9.20 -16.41
C TYR A 134 5.18 9.09 -17.41
N GLU A 135 5.62 10.22 -17.97
CA GLU A 135 6.77 10.24 -18.88
C GLU A 135 8.06 9.78 -18.19
N TYR A 136 8.30 10.23 -16.95
CA TYR A 136 9.44 9.73 -16.16
C TYR A 136 9.39 8.21 -15.97
N CYS A 137 8.22 7.65 -15.67
CA CYS A 137 8.08 6.19 -15.55
C CYS A 137 8.42 5.48 -16.86
N LYS A 138 8.06 6.05 -18.02
CA LYS A 138 8.41 5.48 -19.32
C LYS A 138 9.91 5.54 -19.60
N GLU A 139 10.56 6.64 -19.27
CA GLU A 139 12.02 6.79 -19.41
C GLU A 139 12.79 5.72 -18.62
N VAL A 140 12.28 5.34 -17.45
CA VAL A 140 12.88 4.26 -16.62
C VAL A 140 12.39 2.85 -17.00
N GLY A 141 11.68 2.72 -18.12
CA GLY A 141 11.26 1.42 -18.68
C GLY A 141 9.90 0.92 -18.19
N GLY A 142 9.09 1.79 -17.61
CA GLY A 142 7.71 1.47 -17.24
C GLY A 142 6.81 1.36 -18.48
N GLU A 143 5.91 0.38 -18.47
CA GLU A 143 4.91 0.18 -19.51
C GLU A 143 3.50 0.19 -18.92
N PHE A 144 2.55 0.73 -19.69
CA PHE A 144 1.15 0.83 -19.29
C PHE A 144 0.24 0.04 -20.22
N ARG A 145 -0.87 -0.42 -19.68
CA ARG A 145 -1.87 -1.19 -20.43
C ARG A 145 -2.62 -0.31 -21.41
N ASP A 146 -2.95 -0.90 -22.54
CA ASP A 146 -3.91 -0.34 -23.49
C ASP A 146 -5.33 -0.59 -23.00
N LEU A 147 -6.04 0.48 -22.62
CA LEU A 147 -7.39 0.40 -22.11
C LEU A 147 -8.44 0.10 -23.17
N ASP A 148 -8.15 0.41 -24.44
CA ASP A 148 -9.07 0.08 -25.53
C ASP A 148 -9.23 -1.44 -25.66
N ALA A 149 -8.17 -2.22 -25.32
CA ALA A 149 -8.24 -3.68 -25.27
C ALA A 149 -9.20 -4.21 -24.19
N TRP A 150 -9.55 -3.39 -23.20
CA TRP A 150 -10.49 -3.79 -22.14
C TRP A 150 -11.95 -3.65 -22.56
N GLY A 151 -12.25 -2.89 -23.62
CA GLY A 151 -13.61 -2.66 -24.10
C GLY A 151 -14.51 -1.95 -23.08
N ILE A 152 -13.91 -1.18 -22.16
CA ILE A 152 -14.65 -0.40 -21.14
C ILE A 152 -14.92 0.98 -21.72
N ASP A 153 -16.19 1.37 -21.70
CA ASP A 153 -16.56 2.75 -22.03
C ASP A 153 -16.08 3.68 -20.91
N THR A 154 -15.24 4.64 -21.26
CA THR A 154 -14.70 5.63 -20.30
C THR A 154 -15.68 6.78 -20.01
N GLY A 155 -16.87 6.74 -20.61
CA GLY A 155 -17.93 7.74 -20.40
C GLY A 155 -17.48 9.13 -20.80
N THR A 156 -17.56 10.09 -19.86
CA THR A 156 -17.19 11.50 -20.08
C THR A 156 -15.70 11.78 -19.82
N TYR A 157 -14.92 10.80 -19.38
CA TYR A 157 -13.51 11.00 -19.13
C TYR A 157 -12.72 11.09 -20.43
N GLU A 158 -11.84 12.08 -20.50
CA GLU A 158 -10.90 12.23 -21.59
C GLU A 158 -9.86 11.11 -21.55
N LYS A 159 -9.62 10.47 -22.68
CA LYS A 159 -8.63 9.41 -22.84
C LYS A 159 -7.23 10.02 -22.96
N TYR A 160 -6.28 9.49 -22.19
CA TYR A 160 -4.88 9.78 -22.38
C TYR A 160 -4.27 8.81 -23.38
N GLN A 161 -3.75 9.36 -24.48
CA GLN A 161 -3.17 8.56 -25.56
C GLN A 161 -1.65 8.69 -25.62
N ASP A 162 -0.99 7.54 -25.72
CA ASP A 162 0.44 7.43 -25.91
C ASP A 162 0.71 6.49 -27.10
N HIS A 163 1.44 6.99 -28.10
CA HIS A 163 1.74 6.24 -29.34
C HIS A 163 0.53 5.53 -29.97
N GLY A 164 -0.63 6.17 -29.97
CA GLY A 164 -1.87 5.64 -30.57
C GLY A 164 -2.60 4.59 -29.74
N LYS A 165 -2.19 4.37 -28.48
CA LYS A 165 -2.88 3.51 -27.51
C LYS A 165 -3.49 4.38 -26.41
N THR A 166 -4.65 4.00 -25.91
CA THR A 166 -5.24 4.62 -24.73
C THR A 166 -4.61 4.01 -23.49
N THR A 167 -3.64 4.70 -22.87
CA THR A 167 -2.90 4.17 -21.70
C THR A 167 -3.44 4.65 -20.37
N GLY A 168 -4.40 5.57 -20.36
CA GLY A 168 -5.02 6.08 -19.15
C GLY A 168 -6.27 6.90 -19.43
N ILE A 169 -6.87 7.39 -18.36
CA ILE A 169 -7.90 8.41 -18.40
C ILE A 169 -7.42 9.63 -17.63
N ILE A 170 -7.84 10.82 -18.11
CA ILE A 170 -7.55 12.08 -17.44
C ILE A 170 -8.62 12.29 -16.38
N LEU A 171 -8.18 12.37 -15.13
CA LEU A 171 -9.06 12.69 -14.00
C LEU A 171 -9.32 14.19 -13.97
N GLY A 172 -10.59 14.57 -13.87
CA GLY A 172 -11.01 15.96 -13.75
C GLY A 172 -10.93 16.46 -12.31
N THR A 173 -11.65 17.53 -12.00
CA THR A 173 -11.79 18.10 -10.64
C THR A 173 -12.80 17.32 -9.80
N ASP A 174 -12.65 15.99 -9.73
CA ASP A 174 -13.50 15.08 -8.96
C ASP A 174 -13.04 15.02 -7.51
N ARG A 175 -13.74 14.23 -6.69
CA ARG A 175 -13.38 13.92 -5.31
C ARG A 175 -11.90 13.52 -5.12
N MET A 176 -11.30 12.93 -6.15
CA MET A 176 -9.91 12.46 -6.12
C MET A 176 -8.90 13.57 -6.39
N THR A 177 -9.32 14.62 -7.10
CA THR A 177 -8.43 15.66 -7.63
C THR A 177 -8.46 16.97 -6.85
N GLU A 178 -9.41 17.14 -5.94
CA GLU A 178 -9.55 18.39 -5.14
C GLU A 178 -8.26 18.76 -4.36
N LYS A 179 -7.29 17.86 -4.30
CA LYS A 179 -6.08 18.02 -3.47
C LYS A 179 -4.80 17.67 -4.20
N VAL A 180 -4.74 17.89 -5.51
CA VAL A 180 -3.46 17.78 -6.24
C VAL A 180 -2.55 18.94 -5.83
N THR A 181 -1.33 18.65 -5.47
CA THR A 181 -0.30 19.68 -5.27
C THR A 181 -0.13 20.41 -6.59
N GLY A 182 -0.52 21.68 -6.61
CA GLY A 182 -0.77 22.57 -7.75
C GLY A 182 0.31 22.74 -8.79
N THR A 183 0.70 21.68 -9.47
CA THR A 183 1.55 21.79 -10.67
C THR A 183 0.76 22.27 -11.88
N GLY A 184 -0.58 22.27 -11.84
CA GLY A 184 -1.43 22.57 -13.00
C GLY A 184 -1.41 21.50 -14.08
N GLU A 185 -0.69 20.39 -13.84
CA GLU A 185 -0.60 19.28 -14.77
C GLU A 185 -1.86 18.40 -14.76
N ARG A 186 -2.09 17.71 -15.87
CA ARG A 186 -3.15 16.71 -15.96
C ARG A 186 -2.86 15.55 -15.03
N LEU A 187 -3.88 15.11 -14.29
CA LEU A 187 -3.80 13.93 -13.45
C LEU A 187 -4.33 12.72 -14.21
N LEU A 188 -3.54 11.68 -14.26
CA LEU A 188 -3.82 10.46 -15.00
C LEU A 188 -4.13 9.31 -14.06
N LEU A 189 -5.13 8.51 -14.42
CA LEU A 189 -5.34 7.17 -13.89
C LEU A 189 -4.81 6.17 -14.90
N VAL A 190 -3.79 5.43 -14.55
CA VAL A 190 -3.09 4.50 -15.43
C VAL A 190 -2.93 3.11 -14.79
N PHE A 191 -2.64 2.11 -15.61
CA PHE A 191 -2.53 0.72 -15.19
C PHE A 191 -1.21 0.12 -15.70
N PRO A 192 -0.27 -0.26 -14.82
CA PRO A 192 0.95 -0.95 -15.22
C PRO A 192 0.65 -2.20 -16.07
N SER A 193 1.42 -2.41 -17.14
CA SER A 193 1.20 -3.50 -18.07
C SER A 193 1.33 -4.88 -17.43
N ASN A 194 2.16 -4.97 -16.40
CA ASN A 194 2.49 -6.18 -15.66
C ASN A 194 1.66 -6.40 -14.37
N GLY A 195 0.69 -5.53 -14.06
CA GLY A 195 -0.19 -5.70 -12.88
C GLY A 195 -0.90 -7.06 -12.89
N LYS A 196 -0.90 -7.76 -11.76
CA LYS A 196 -1.43 -9.14 -11.65
C LYS A 196 -2.95 -9.23 -11.63
N HIS A 197 -3.59 -8.21 -11.04
CA HIS A 197 -5.01 -8.30 -10.70
C HIS A 197 -5.88 -7.55 -11.71
N GLU A 198 -5.76 -7.91 -13.01
CA GLU A 198 -6.46 -7.23 -14.10
C GLU A 198 -7.98 -7.10 -13.88
N LYS A 199 -8.61 -8.13 -13.28
CA LYS A 199 -10.03 -8.08 -12.96
C LYS A 199 -10.36 -6.97 -11.96
N ALA A 200 -9.54 -6.81 -10.93
CA ALA A 200 -9.70 -5.75 -9.92
C ALA A 200 -9.41 -4.38 -10.53
N SER A 201 -8.39 -4.26 -11.39
CA SER A 201 -8.07 -3.04 -12.13
C SER A 201 -9.24 -2.59 -13.03
N LYS A 202 -9.87 -3.51 -13.75
CA LYS A 202 -11.08 -3.23 -14.55
C LYS A 202 -12.26 -2.78 -13.69
N LEU A 203 -12.43 -3.38 -12.52
CA LEU A 203 -13.48 -2.96 -11.57
C LEU A 203 -13.16 -1.59 -10.99
N TYR A 204 -11.88 -1.27 -10.72
CA TYR A 204 -11.49 0.04 -10.23
C TYR A 204 -11.75 1.14 -11.27
N LEU A 205 -11.41 0.89 -12.54
CA LEU A 205 -11.75 1.82 -13.62
C LEU A 205 -13.27 2.08 -13.68
N LYS A 206 -14.09 1.03 -13.58
CA LYS A 206 -15.56 1.16 -13.56
C LYS A 206 -16.06 1.91 -12.31
N TYR A 207 -15.45 1.70 -11.16
CA TYR A 207 -15.77 2.40 -9.93
C TYR A 207 -15.50 3.90 -10.07
N ILE A 208 -14.36 4.28 -10.64
CA ILE A 208 -14.04 5.70 -10.88
C ILE A 208 -15.01 6.33 -11.88
N ILE A 209 -15.31 5.66 -12.99
CA ILE A 209 -16.22 6.16 -14.01
C ILE A 209 -17.66 6.24 -13.49
N GLY A 210 -18.10 5.23 -12.75
CA GLY A 210 -19.49 5.12 -12.23
C GLY A 210 -19.78 6.03 -11.06
N GLY A 211 -18.79 6.30 -10.19
CA GLY A 211 -18.95 7.18 -9.03
C GLY A 211 -19.38 8.60 -9.39
N ASN A 212 -19.05 9.10 -10.58
CA ASN A 212 -19.51 10.39 -11.08
C ASN A 212 -20.93 10.38 -11.68
N ALA A 213 -21.46 9.19 -12.01
CA ALA A 213 -22.83 9.10 -12.53
C ALA A 213 -23.87 9.30 -11.42
N ASP A 214 -23.59 8.78 -10.21
CA ASP A 214 -24.51 8.88 -9.07
C ASP A 214 -24.56 10.28 -8.44
N GLU A 215 -23.47 11.05 -8.49
CA GLU A 215 -23.46 12.45 -8.03
C GLU A 215 -24.31 13.39 -8.89
N LYS A 216 -24.40 13.16 -10.19
CA LYS A 216 -25.23 13.96 -11.09
C LYS A 216 -26.73 13.71 -10.88
N ILE A 217 -27.13 12.60 -10.30
CA ILE A 217 -28.53 12.25 -10.02
C ILE A 217 -28.98 12.89 -8.70
N ASN A 218 -28.10 13.00 -7.69
CA ASN A 218 -28.45 13.56 -6.38
C ASN A 218 -28.40 15.09 -6.30
N ASN A 219 -27.88 15.77 -7.31
CA ASN A 219 -27.82 17.26 -7.39
C ASN A 219 -28.87 17.85 -8.39
N ARG A 220 -29.89 17.10 -8.76
CA ARG A 220 -31.08 17.54 -9.47
C ARG A 220 -32.30 17.35 -8.57
#